data_6f93f66d51ae4b3fd1e1485c2c226b4e
#
_entry.id   6f93f66d51ae4b3fd1e1485c2c226b4e
#
_cell.length_a   1.000
_cell.length_b   1.000
_cell.length_c   1.000
_cell.angle_alpha   90.00
_cell.angle_beta   90.00
_cell.angle_gamma   90.00
#
_symmetry.space_group_name_H-M   'P 1'
#
loop_
_entity.id
_entity.type
_entity.pdbx_description
1 polymer ?
#
loop_
_entity_poly.entity_id
_entity_poly.type
_entity_poly.pdbx_seq_one_letter_code
_entity_poly.pdbx_strand_id
1 'polypeptide(L)'
;FYFYLAGNPYASSKKIAKIKNFGNFIKSIEIDNFNVVFDKFSNSPSSSSVSGEGISRAFAKVFEIYSGITVDEYNEKIKDLSPPDAISYLEIKYLDIEFLFGANIGIRKQDVFAIEDIILDKEDGDYLDDFGKMILKLFPTSEMGNYYLGKYYESGNDFKSALKQYRLGFGKMDPRDPNADLFYQNVERLLNNRN
;
A
#
# COMPACT_ATOMS: atom_id res chain seq x y z
N PHE A 1 19.02 -0.57 -4.03
CA PHE A 1 19.46 -0.29 -5.41
C PHE A 1 18.70 -1.17 -6.40
N TYR A 2 18.33 -0.59 -7.55
CA TYR A 2 17.71 -1.31 -8.65
C TYR A 2 18.66 -1.39 -9.83
N PHE A 3 18.84 -2.58 -10.37
CA PHE A 3 19.63 -2.83 -11.56
C PHE A 3 18.74 -3.47 -12.64
N TYR A 4 18.44 -2.69 -13.68
CA TYR A 4 17.55 -3.13 -14.75
C TYR A 4 18.35 -3.47 -16.02
N LEU A 5 18.19 -4.69 -16.49
CA LEU A 5 18.85 -5.21 -17.70
C LEU A 5 17.82 -5.41 -18.81
N ALA A 6 18.00 -4.73 -19.91
CA ALA A 6 17.17 -4.87 -21.10
C ALA A 6 17.86 -5.71 -22.17
N GLY A 7 17.21 -6.81 -22.58
CA GLY A 7 17.68 -7.67 -23.68
C GLY A 7 17.14 -7.22 -25.04
N ASN A 8 18.03 -6.75 -25.92
CA ASN A 8 17.67 -6.38 -27.29
C ASN A 8 17.44 -7.64 -28.17
N PRO A 9 16.25 -7.80 -28.79
CA PRO A 9 15.94 -8.95 -29.67
C PRO A 9 16.84 -9.06 -30.91
N TYR A 10 17.43 -7.95 -31.34
CA TYR A 10 18.36 -7.90 -32.44
C TYR A 10 19.81 -8.16 -32.04
N ALA A 11 20.09 -8.33 -30.77
CA ALA A 11 21.41 -8.69 -30.32
C ALA A 11 21.68 -10.17 -30.60
N SER A 12 22.94 -10.50 -30.89
CA SER A 12 23.34 -11.90 -31.10
C SER A 12 23.03 -12.75 -29.84
N SER A 13 22.70 -14.02 -30.05
CA SER A 13 22.41 -14.98 -28.96
C SER A 13 23.52 -15.00 -27.91
N LYS A 14 24.78 -14.81 -28.36
CA LYS A 14 25.94 -14.73 -27.45
C LYS A 14 25.90 -13.50 -26.54
N LYS A 15 25.44 -12.34 -27.03
CA LYS A 15 25.25 -11.11 -26.23
C LYS A 15 24.13 -11.28 -25.23
N ILE A 16 22.99 -11.82 -25.66
CA ILE A 16 21.84 -12.08 -24.79
C ILE A 16 22.22 -13.05 -23.67
N ALA A 17 22.94 -14.12 -23.99
CA ALA A 17 23.43 -15.08 -22.99
C ALA A 17 24.38 -14.43 -21.98
N LYS A 18 25.28 -13.55 -22.41
CA LYS A 18 26.17 -12.81 -21.49
C LYS A 18 25.40 -11.90 -20.55
N ILE A 19 24.40 -11.17 -21.04
CA ILE A 19 23.57 -10.28 -20.21
C ILE A 19 22.79 -11.11 -19.18
N LYS A 20 22.19 -12.23 -19.60
CA LYS A 20 21.47 -13.15 -18.71
C LYS A 20 22.37 -13.74 -17.64
N ASN A 21 23.57 -14.21 -18.04
CA ASN A 21 24.56 -14.77 -17.11
C ASN A 21 25.03 -13.73 -16.09
N PHE A 22 25.25 -12.50 -16.54
CA PHE A 22 25.59 -11.38 -15.65
C PHE A 22 24.44 -11.06 -14.67
N GLY A 23 23.21 -11.00 -15.15
CA GLY A 23 22.03 -10.82 -14.29
C GLY A 23 21.88 -11.93 -13.25
N ASN A 24 22.09 -13.19 -13.65
CA ASN A 24 22.07 -14.33 -12.74
C ASN A 24 23.20 -14.27 -11.70
N PHE A 25 24.40 -13.88 -12.15
CA PHE A 25 25.55 -13.67 -11.25
C PHE A 25 25.25 -12.60 -10.20
N ILE A 26 24.71 -11.46 -10.62
CA ILE A 26 24.39 -10.39 -9.66
C ILE A 26 23.26 -10.84 -8.70
N LYS A 27 22.24 -11.56 -9.19
CA LYS A 27 21.19 -12.12 -8.34
C LYS A 27 21.71 -13.15 -7.31
N SER A 28 22.81 -13.85 -7.63
CA SER A 28 23.43 -14.81 -6.70
C SER A 28 24.26 -14.13 -5.60
N ILE A 29 24.53 -12.84 -5.74
CA ILE A 29 25.16 -12.04 -4.70
C ILE A 29 24.02 -11.53 -3.82
N GLU A 30 23.84 -12.14 -2.65
CA GLU A 30 22.84 -11.72 -1.67
C GLU A 30 23.31 -10.38 -1.05
N ILE A 31 22.82 -9.28 -1.63
CA ILE A 31 23.01 -7.93 -1.10
C ILE A 31 21.63 -7.41 -0.72
N ASP A 32 21.49 -7.05 0.55
CA ASP A 32 20.25 -6.45 1.05
C ASP A 32 19.88 -5.20 0.23
N ASN A 33 18.62 -5.11 -0.14
CA ASN A 33 18.07 -3.99 -0.91
C ASN A 33 18.68 -3.80 -2.32
N PHE A 34 19.17 -4.90 -2.94
CA PHE A 34 19.67 -4.88 -4.31
C PHE A 34 18.79 -5.72 -5.22
N ASN A 35 17.94 -5.07 -6.00
CA ASN A 35 17.00 -5.71 -6.91
C ASN A 35 17.54 -5.74 -8.34
N VAL A 36 17.57 -6.92 -8.95
CA VAL A 36 17.99 -7.12 -10.35
C VAL A 36 16.81 -7.60 -11.19
N VAL A 37 16.45 -6.85 -12.20
CA VAL A 37 15.40 -7.20 -13.17
C VAL A 37 16.04 -7.41 -14.54
N PHE A 38 15.67 -8.49 -15.21
CA PHE A 38 16.05 -8.75 -16.59
C PHE A 38 14.80 -8.91 -17.46
N ASP A 39 14.60 -7.99 -18.40
CA ASP A 39 13.54 -8.04 -19.39
C ASP A 39 14.09 -8.33 -20.79
N LYS A 40 13.42 -9.25 -21.49
CA LYS A 40 13.69 -9.54 -22.89
C LYS A 40 12.58 -8.93 -23.76
N PHE A 41 12.95 -7.99 -24.58
CA PHE A 41 12.03 -7.34 -25.52
C PHE A 41 11.90 -8.15 -26.80
N SER A 42 10.83 -8.92 -26.94
CA SER A 42 10.63 -9.82 -28.09
C SER A 42 10.05 -9.09 -29.31
N ASN A 43 9.31 -8.02 -29.11
CA ASN A 43 8.47 -7.38 -30.12
C ASN A 43 8.87 -5.92 -30.41
N SER A 44 10.02 -5.46 -29.94
CA SER A 44 10.46 -4.09 -30.22
C SER A 44 10.88 -3.94 -31.72
N PRO A 45 10.42 -2.89 -32.40
CA PRO A 45 10.67 -2.72 -33.82
C PRO A 45 12.11 -2.31 -34.17
N SER A 46 12.89 -1.86 -33.18
CA SER A 46 14.30 -1.46 -33.37
C SER A 46 15.09 -1.51 -32.04
N SER A 47 16.42 -1.43 -32.16
CA SER A 47 17.29 -1.35 -30.99
C SER A 47 17.08 -0.07 -30.18
N SER A 48 16.73 1.03 -30.81
CA SER A 48 16.41 2.30 -30.14
C SER A 48 15.09 2.24 -29.39
N SER A 49 14.10 1.50 -29.91
CA SER A 49 12.83 1.25 -29.20
C SER A 49 13.06 0.48 -27.91
N VAL A 50 13.99 -0.48 -27.88
CA VAL A 50 14.35 -1.22 -26.67
C VAL A 50 14.85 -0.29 -25.57
N SER A 51 15.64 0.74 -25.93
CA SER A 51 16.13 1.71 -24.94
C SER A 51 14.99 2.54 -24.37
N GLY A 52 14.08 3.04 -25.20
CA GLY A 52 12.91 3.80 -24.75
C GLY A 52 11.97 2.99 -23.86
N GLU A 53 11.59 1.79 -24.31
CA GLU A 53 10.75 0.89 -23.52
C GLU A 53 11.44 0.43 -22.23
N GLY A 54 12.75 0.14 -22.31
CA GLY A 54 13.55 -0.29 -21.16
C GLY A 54 13.61 0.75 -20.05
N ILE A 55 13.80 2.03 -20.40
CA ILE A 55 13.78 3.13 -19.44
C ILE A 55 12.42 3.22 -18.75
N SER A 56 11.33 3.21 -19.52
CA SER A 56 9.97 3.29 -18.97
C SER A 56 9.66 2.12 -18.04
N ARG A 57 10.04 0.90 -18.41
CA ARG A 57 9.84 -0.29 -17.58
C ARG A 57 10.74 -0.29 -16.33
N ALA A 58 11.98 0.21 -16.45
CA ALA A 58 12.87 0.37 -15.32
C ALA A 58 12.27 1.31 -14.27
N PHE A 59 11.76 2.47 -14.69
CA PHE A 59 11.05 3.37 -13.81
C PHE A 59 9.80 2.73 -13.19
N ALA A 60 8.98 2.05 -13.98
CA ALA A 60 7.81 1.34 -13.48
C ALA A 60 8.18 0.33 -12.38
N LYS A 61 9.29 -0.41 -12.55
CA LYS A 61 9.77 -1.36 -11.54
C LYS A 61 10.33 -0.70 -10.29
N VAL A 62 11.04 0.42 -10.42
CA VAL A 62 11.55 1.19 -9.26
C VAL A 62 10.40 1.73 -8.43
N PHE A 63 9.34 2.22 -9.08
CA PHE A 63 8.20 2.82 -8.39
C PHE A 63 7.04 1.84 -8.13
N GLU A 64 7.21 0.53 -8.39
CA GLU A 64 6.18 -0.48 -8.16
C GLU A 64 5.74 -0.51 -6.70
N ILE A 65 6.70 -0.47 -5.76
CA ILE A 65 6.41 -0.45 -4.32
C ILE A 65 5.71 0.86 -3.89
N TYR A 66 5.98 1.96 -4.60
CA TYR A 66 5.34 3.24 -4.35
C TYR A 66 3.88 3.29 -4.81
N SER A 67 3.45 2.36 -5.66
CA SER A 67 2.08 2.26 -6.13
C SER A 67 1.12 1.88 -4.99
N GLY A 68 -0.12 2.32 -5.06
CA GLY A 68 -1.19 1.79 -4.22
C GLY A 68 -1.36 0.28 -4.43
N ILE A 69 -2.08 -0.37 -3.53
CA ILE A 69 -2.43 -1.78 -3.64
C ILE A 69 -3.25 -1.97 -4.91
N THR A 70 -2.72 -2.79 -5.82
CA THR A 70 -3.40 -3.15 -7.07
C THR A 70 -4.31 -4.35 -6.86
N VAL A 71 -5.23 -4.58 -7.82
CA VAL A 71 -6.10 -5.77 -7.80
C VAL A 71 -5.28 -7.07 -7.82
N ASP A 72 -4.21 -7.11 -8.61
CA ASP A 72 -3.33 -8.28 -8.68
C ASP A 72 -2.59 -8.49 -7.35
N GLU A 73 -2.02 -7.43 -6.77
CA GLU A 73 -1.36 -7.47 -5.46
C GLU A 73 -2.33 -7.94 -4.36
N TYR A 74 -3.57 -7.44 -4.38
CA TYR A 74 -4.61 -7.89 -3.44
C TYR A 74 -4.90 -9.38 -3.58
N ASN A 75 -5.16 -9.84 -4.82
CA ASN A 75 -5.51 -11.23 -5.08
C ASN A 75 -4.38 -12.22 -4.79
N GLU A 76 -3.14 -11.83 -5.02
CA GLU A 76 -1.98 -12.72 -4.87
C GLU A 76 -1.43 -12.75 -3.43
N LYS A 77 -1.56 -11.64 -2.68
CA LYS A 77 -0.82 -11.46 -1.43
C LYS A 77 -1.68 -11.12 -0.22
N ILE A 78 -2.90 -10.60 -0.41
CA ILE A 78 -3.63 -9.96 0.70
C ILE A 78 -4.92 -10.69 1.02
N LYS A 79 -5.71 -11.07 0.04
CA LYS A 79 -7.09 -11.57 0.21
C LYS A 79 -7.24 -12.74 1.20
N ASP A 80 -6.21 -13.59 1.30
CA ASP A 80 -6.24 -14.80 2.14
C ASP A 80 -5.51 -14.60 3.48
N LEU A 81 -5.05 -13.37 3.79
CA LEU A 81 -4.40 -13.05 5.04
C LEU A 81 -5.37 -13.07 6.23
N SER A 82 -4.83 -13.34 7.41
CA SER A 82 -5.52 -13.04 8.67
C SER A 82 -5.56 -11.52 8.90
N PRO A 83 -6.51 -10.99 9.71
CA PRO A 83 -6.55 -9.56 10.02
C PRO A 83 -5.21 -9.01 10.56
N PRO A 84 -4.52 -9.65 11.53
CA PRO A 84 -3.20 -9.19 11.96
C PRO A 84 -2.16 -9.15 10.84
N ASP A 85 -2.17 -10.15 9.95
CA ASP A 85 -1.22 -10.22 8.85
C ASP A 85 -1.52 -9.15 7.79
N ALA A 86 -2.79 -8.85 7.52
CA ALA A 86 -3.21 -7.79 6.61
C ALA A 86 -2.82 -6.40 7.15
N ILE A 87 -2.98 -6.16 8.45
CA ILE A 87 -2.52 -4.93 9.12
C ILE A 87 -0.99 -4.81 9.01
N SER A 88 -0.26 -5.90 9.30
CA SER A 88 1.20 -5.93 9.19
C SER A 88 1.67 -5.72 7.76
N TYR A 89 0.97 -6.28 6.77
CA TYR A 89 1.27 -6.07 5.36
C TYR A 89 1.23 -4.58 4.98
N LEU A 90 0.16 -3.90 5.40
CA LEU A 90 0.01 -2.47 5.13
C LEU A 90 1.08 -1.64 5.86
N GLU A 91 1.35 -1.96 7.13
CA GLU A 91 2.40 -1.29 7.91
C GLU A 91 3.76 -1.42 7.23
N ILE A 92 4.17 -2.62 6.86
CA ILE A 92 5.45 -2.91 6.19
C ILE A 92 5.53 -2.19 4.85
N LYS A 93 4.47 -2.23 4.03
CA LYS A 93 4.45 -1.53 2.73
C LYS A 93 4.79 -0.05 2.87
N TYR A 94 4.23 0.63 3.85
CA TYR A 94 4.47 2.06 4.03
C TYR A 94 5.82 2.36 4.69
N LEU A 95 6.29 1.51 5.59
CA LEU A 95 7.65 1.60 6.14
C LEU A 95 8.70 1.39 5.05
N ASP A 96 8.48 0.45 4.14
CA ASP A 96 9.38 0.21 3.00
C ASP A 96 9.40 1.39 2.02
N ILE A 97 8.24 2.01 1.76
CA ILE A 97 8.18 3.24 0.95
C ILE A 97 8.98 4.36 1.61
N GLU A 98 8.78 4.59 2.90
CA GLU A 98 9.53 5.61 3.64
C GLU A 98 11.02 5.32 3.64
N PHE A 99 11.42 4.07 3.89
CA PHE A 99 12.81 3.65 3.89
C PHE A 99 13.49 3.81 2.53
N LEU A 100 12.82 3.41 1.44
CA LEU A 100 13.39 3.42 0.10
C LEU A 100 13.44 4.81 -0.53
N PHE A 101 12.45 5.63 -0.27
CA PHE A 101 12.31 6.95 -0.89
C PHE A 101 12.61 8.12 0.03
N GLY A 102 12.80 7.86 1.33
CA GLY A 102 13.06 8.90 2.33
C GLY A 102 11.89 9.86 2.54
N ALA A 103 10.68 9.43 2.19
CA ALA A 103 9.49 10.27 2.23
C ALA A 103 8.29 9.54 2.86
N ASN A 104 7.71 10.15 3.88
CA ASN A 104 6.41 9.73 4.40
C ASN A 104 5.30 10.32 3.50
N ILE A 105 4.66 9.44 2.73
CA ILE A 105 3.68 9.87 1.69
C ILE A 105 2.26 9.98 2.21
N GLY A 106 2.02 9.85 3.47
CA GLY A 106 0.65 9.72 3.98
C GLY A 106 -0.07 8.45 3.48
N ILE A 107 -0.97 7.92 4.29
CA ILE A 107 -1.69 6.71 3.90
C ILE A 107 -2.74 7.01 2.82
N ARG A 108 -2.79 6.18 1.78
CA ARG A 108 -3.83 6.25 0.76
C ARG A 108 -5.09 5.55 1.24
N LYS A 109 -6.23 6.23 1.13
CA LYS A 109 -7.54 5.64 1.49
C LYS A 109 -7.82 4.35 0.74
N GLN A 110 -7.42 4.27 -0.54
CA GLN A 110 -7.55 3.07 -1.35
C GLN A 110 -6.85 1.86 -0.72
N ASP A 111 -5.65 2.03 -0.17
CA ASP A 111 -4.89 0.95 0.45
C ASP A 111 -5.50 0.53 1.79
N VAL A 112 -6.04 1.51 2.53
CA VAL A 112 -6.82 1.25 3.75
C VAL A 112 -8.06 0.42 3.44
N PHE A 113 -8.84 0.81 2.43
CA PHE A 113 -10.05 0.09 2.03
C PHE A 113 -9.75 -1.29 1.45
N ALA A 114 -8.58 -1.49 0.81
CA ALA A 114 -8.20 -2.80 0.30
C ALA A 114 -8.08 -3.88 1.39
N ILE A 115 -7.81 -3.50 2.64
CA ILE A 115 -7.74 -4.45 3.76
C ILE A 115 -8.91 -4.33 4.73
N GLU A 116 -9.75 -3.30 4.59
CA GLU A 116 -10.91 -3.07 5.47
C GLU A 116 -11.83 -4.27 5.53
N ASP A 117 -12.16 -4.88 4.38
CA ASP A 117 -13.06 -6.03 4.30
C ASP A 117 -12.53 -7.22 5.09
N ILE A 118 -11.21 -7.46 5.06
CA ILE A 118 -10.58 -8.55 5.82
C ILE A 118 -10.73 -8.33 7.33
N ILE A 119 -10.71 -7.07 7.77
CA ILE A 119 -10.78 -6.69 9.18
C ILE A 119 -12.23 -6.71 9.67
N LEU A 120 -13.17 -6.31 8.81
CA LEU A 120 -14.60 -6.26 9.15
C LEU A 120 -15.28 -7.64 9.08
N ASP A 121 -14.85 -8.51 8.15
CA ASP A 121 -15.46 -9.84 7.95
C ASP A 121 -15.18 -10.82 9.10
N LYS A 122 -14.17 -10.59 9.91
CA LYS A 122 -13.76 -11.48 10.98
C LYS A 122 -14.06 -10.89 12.35
N GLU A 123 -15.15 -11.38 12.90
CA GLU A 123 -15.59 -11.34 14.31
C GLU A 123 -15.41 -10.03 15.10
N ASP A 124 -16.54 -9.39 15.38
CA ASP A 124 -16.80 -8.41 16.44
C ASP A 124 -15.93 -7.15 16.53
N GLY A 125 -15.14 -6.85 15.49
CA GLY A 125 -14.39 -5.59 15.45
C GLY A 125 -13.13 -5.54 16.32
N ASP A 126 -12.66 -6.67 16.87
CA ASP A 126 -11.48 -6.73 17.75
C ASP A 126 -10.23 -6.12 17.12
N TYR A 127 -10.04 -6.35 15.82
CA TYR A 127 -8.87 -5.84 15.09
C TYR A 127 -8.97 -4.37 14.65
N LEU A 128 -10.13 -3.73 14.81
CA LEU A 128 -10.32 -2.32 14.50
C LEU A 128 -9.48 -1.40 15.40
N ASP A 129 -9.24 -1.82 16.65
CA ASP A 129 -8.37 -1.09 17.58
C ASP A 129 -6.92 -1.09 17.09
N ASP A 130 -6.38 -2.26 16.76
CA ASP A 130 -5.00 -2.40 16.28
C ASP A 130 -4.82 -1.68 14.95
N PHE A 131 -5.80 -1.81 14.04
CA PHE A 131 -5.79 -1.13 12.76
C PHE A 131 -5.80 0.40 12.89
N GLY A 132 -6.72 0.92 13.69
CA GLY A 132 -6.81 2.34 13.96
C GLY A 132 -5.55 2.91 14.61
N LYS A 133 -4.97 2.19 15.56
CA LYS A 133 -3.72 2.57 16.24
C LYS A 133 -2.52 2.54 15.29
N MET A 134 -2.41 1.51 14.43
CA MET A 134 -1.35 1.43 13.42
C MET A 134 -1.40 2.63 12.49
N ILE A 135 -2.58 2.96 11.96
CA ILE A 135 -2.75 4.13 11.09
C ILE A 135 -2.36 5.43 11.82
N LEU A 136 -2.78 5.64 13.07
CA LEU A 136 -2.42 6.84 13.83
C LEU A 136 -0.94 6.91 14.18
N LYS A 137 -0.28 5.78 14.37
CA LYS A 137 1.16 5.70 14.64
C LYS A 137 1.98 6.17 13.43
N LEU A 138 1.65 5.67 12.25
CA LEU A 138 2.38 5.99 11.01
C LEU A 138 1.92 7.31 10.39
N PHE A 139 0.64 7.63 10.52
CA PHE A 139 -0.02 8.78 9.88
C PHE A 139 -0.86 9.57 10.87
N PRO A 140 -0.25 10.31 11.81
CA PRO A 140 -0.96 11.01 12.88
C PRO A 140 -2.00 12.03 12.38
N THR A 141 -1.80 12.55 11.17
CA THR A 141 -2.71 13.52 10.53
C THR A 141 -3.86 12.86 9.78
N SER A 142 -3.83 11.54 9.56
CA SER A 142 -4.93 10.84 8.89
C SER A 142 -6.16 10.77 9.79
N GLU A 143 -7.31 11.03 9.23
CA GLU A 143 -8.62 10.85 9.86
C GLU A 143 -8.98 9.37 10.00
N MET A 144 -8.47 8.51 9.11
CA MET A 144 -8.87 7.10 9.02
C MET A 144 -8.60 6.32 10.29
N GLY A 145 -7.47 6.57 10.97
CA GLY A 145 -7.20 5.90 12.24
C GLY A 145 -8.24 6.22 13.31
N ASN A 146 -8.71 7.47 13.36
CA ASN A 146 -9.79 7.85 14.27
C ASN A 146 -11.14 7.24 13.84
N TYR A 147 -11.38 7.04 12.56
CA TYR A 147 -12.58 6.37 12.05
C TYR A 147 -12.67 4.93 12.56
N TYR A 148 -11.60 4.14 12.42
CA TYR A 148 -11.58 2.74 12.88
C TYR A 148 -11.62 2.61 14.40
N LEU A 149 -10.94 3.48 15.13
CA LEU A 149 -11.10 3.54 16.61
C LEU A 149 -12.53 3.90 17.01
N GLY A 150 -13.19 4.78 16.25
CA GLY A 150 -14.61 5.08 16.48
C GLY A 150 -15.48 3.84 16.33
N LYS A 151 -15.29 3.07 15.25
CA LYS A 151 -15.98 1.80 15.00
C LYS A 151 -15.70 0.78 16.10
N TYR A 152 -14.46 0.65 16.55
CA TYR A 152 -14.07 -0.24 17.63
C TYR A 152 -14.83 0.07 18.92
N TYR A 153 -14.81 1.31 19.39
CA TYR A 153 -15.53 1.69 20.58
C TYR A 153 -17.04 1.55 20.47
N GLU A 154 -17.56 1.73 19.26
CA GLU A 154 -18.98 1.56 18.99
C GLU A 154 -19.39 0.09 19.05
N SER A 155 -18.60 -0.85 18.52
CA SER A 155 -18.86 -2.29 18.63
C SER A 155 -18.88 -2.76 20.10
N GLY A 156 -18.01 -2.15 20.93
CA GLY A 156 -17.99 -2.36 22.38
C GLY A 156 -19.06 -1.59 23.18
N ASN A 157 -19.99 -0.91 22.51
CA ASN A 157 -21.02 -0.06 23.12
C ASN A 157 -20.47 1.13 23.95
N ASP A 158 -19.19 1.49 23.80
CA ASP A 158 -18.63 2.72 24.37
C ASP A 158 -18.88 3.92 23.43
N PHE A 159 -20.14 4.33 23.36
CA PHE A 159 -20.57 5.43 22.49
C PHE A 159 -19.91 6.76 22.82
N LYS A 160 -19.44 6.95 24.05
CA LYS A 160 -18.74 8.18 24.45
C LYS A 160 -17.37 8.25 23.82
N SER A 161 -16.60 7.18 23.87
CA SER A 161 -15.28 7.07 23.24
C SER A 161 -15.41 7.06 21.72
N ALA A 162 -16.40 6.36 21.15
CA ALA A 162 -16.70 6.37 19.74
C ALA A 162 -16.94 7.79 19.22
N LEU A 163 -17.84 8.53 19.87
CA LEU A 163 -18.14 9.93 19.50
C LEU A 163 -16.89 10.81 19.57
N LYS A 164 -16.04 10.62 20.59
CA LYS A 164 -14.77 11.36 20.69
C LYS A 164 -13.87 11.08 19.51
N GLN A 165 -13.71 9.83 19.12
CA GLN A 165 -12.86 9.44 17.98
C GLN A 165 -13.40 9.99 16.65
N TYR A 166 -14.70 9.85 16.37
CA TYR A 166 -15.29 10.40 15.16
C TYR A 166 -15.12 11.92 15.05
N ARG A 167 -15.26 12.66 16.17
CA ARG A 167 -15.02 14.12 16.19
C ARG A 167 -13.55 14.45 15.95
N LEU A 168 -12.61 13.69 16.51
CA LEU A 168 -11.19 13.88 16.25
C LEU A 168 -10.85 13.62 14.78
N GLY A 169 -11.41 12.58 14.17
CA GLY A 169 -11.25 12.29 12.75
C GLY A 169 -11.83 13.40 11.88
N PHE A 170 -13.07 13.81 12.15
CA PHE A 170 -13.70 14.92 11.42
C PHE A 170 -12.86 16.21 11.47
N GLY A 171 -12.27 16.52 12.61
CA GLY A 171 -11.40 17.69 12.77
C GLY A 171 -10.10 17.65 11.97
N LYS A 172 -9.70 16.50 11.45
CA LYS A 172 -8.51 16.33 10.58
C LYS A 172 -8.84 16.42 9.09
N MET A 173 -10.11 16.36 8.73
CA MET A 173 -10.54 16.33 7.32
C MET A 173 -10.55 17.72 6.69
N ASP A 174 -10.26 17.77 5.38
CA ASP A 174 -10.65 18.93 4.58
C ASP A 174 -12.20 18.95 4.50
N PRO A 175 -12.85 20.08 4.81
CA PRO A 175 -14.31 20.20 4.70
C PRO A 175 -14.88 19.87 3.31
N ARG A 176 -14.04 19.89 2.28
CA ARG A 176 -14.40 19.54 0.90
C ARG A 176 -14.17 18.07 0.57
N ASP A 177 -13.66 17.27 1.51
CA ASP A 177 -13.45 15.83 1.29
C ASP A 177 -14.83 15.16 1.12
N PRO A 178 -15.05 14.40 0.04
CA PRO A 178 -16.32 13.71 -0.19
C PRO A 178 -16.68 12.69 0.90
N ASN A 179 -15.73 12.28 1.73
CA ASN A 179 -15.96 11.39 2.86
C ASN A 179 -16.26 12.13 4.18
N ALA A 180 -16.29 13.46 4.19
CA ALA A 180 -16.62 14.24 5.40
C ALA A 180 -18.01 13.86 5.94
N ASP A 181 -18.96 13.57 5.06
CA ASP A 181 -20.31 13.13 5.42
C ASP A 181 -20.31 11.83 6.22
N LEU A 182 -19.36 10.92 5.98
CA LEU A 182 -19.26 9.66 6.71
C LEU A 182 -19.02 9.90 8.20
N PHE A 183 -18.11 10.80 8.54
CA PHE A 183 -17.84 11.16 9.94
C PHE A 183 -19.00 11.94 10.56
N TYR A 184 -19.55 12.87 9.82
CA TYR A 184 -20.69 13.68 10.27
C TYR A 184 -21.91 12.82 10.59
N GLN A 185 -22.27 11.88 9.71
CA GLN A 185 -23.37 10.93 9.93
C GLN A 185 -23.17 10.07 11.18
N ASN A 186 -21.95 9.59 11.41
CA ASN A 186 -21.66 8.80 12.62
C ASN A 186 -21.79 9.65 13.88
N VAL A 187 -21.32 10.91 13.85
CA VAL A 187 -21.47 11.84 14.98
C VAL A 187 -22.95 12.13 15.27
N GLU A 188 -23.75 12.47 14.23
CA GLU A 188 -25.17 12.73 14.38
C GLU A 188 -25.94 11.52 14.92
N ARG A 189 -25.69 10.36 14.35
CA ARG A 189 -26.34 9.10 14.76
C ARG A 189 -26.09 8.81 16.25
N LEU A 190 -24.85 8.94 16.72
CA LEU A 190 -24.51 8.71 18.11
C LEU A 190 -25.06 9.76 19.08
N LEU A 191 -25.26 11.01 18.62
CA LEU A 191 -25.88 12.05 19.40
C LEU A 191 -27.40 11.83 19.54
N ASN A 192 -28.06 11.39 18.45
CA ASN A 192 -29.49 11.14 18.41
C ASN A 192 -29.91 9.89 19.21
N ASN A 193 -29.05 8.87 19.26
CA ASN A 193 -29.28 7.64 20.03
C ASN A 193 -29.08 7.83 21.55
N ARG A 194 -28.72 9.02 22.02
CA ARG A 194 -28.61 9.36 23.44
C ARG A 194 -29.90 9.85 24.09
N ASN A 195 -30.95 10.07 23.30
CA ASN A 195 -32.29 10.43 23.76
C ASN A 195 -33.20 9.21 23.75
#